data_e6e5dbe70912b63aaeb771c5a069e4cd
#
_entry.id   e6e5dbe70912b63aaeb771c5a069e4cd
#
_cell.length_a   1.000
_cell.length_b   1.000
_cell.length_c   1.000
_cell.angle_alpha   90.00
_cell.angle_beta   90.00
_cell.angle_gamma   90.00
#
_symmetry.space_group_name_H-M   'P 1'
#
loop_
_entity.id
_entity.type
_entity.pdbx_description
1 polymer ?
#
loop_
_entity_poly.entity_id
_entity_poly.type
_entity_poly.pdbx_seq_one_letter_code
_entity_poly.pdbx_strand_id
1 'polypeptide(L)'
;GENVGGRHVGIGKGVYVSYNGGKKWVNKGLNKSEHISKIIVDKDNSNTVFVAAQGPLWSSGGERGLFKTTNSGDTWRNVLSVNEWTGVTDLVVDPRNKMVMYAATWQRHRSVAAYIGGGPGTDLYKSTDGGETWNKLSVGLPTGNMGKIGLAISSINPDVLYAAIELDRKKGAIYRSSDRGESWSKMSDTVSGGTGPHYYQELVASPHYFDKIYLIDVRIQVSDDG
;
A
#
# COMPACT_ATOMS: atom_id res chain seq x y z
N GLY A 1 3.98 9.39 -10.03
CA GLY A 1 3.75 8.42 -11.10
C GLY A 1 2.51 7.59 -10.80
N GLU A 2 2.05 6.83 -11.75
CA GLU A 2 0.85 6.00 -11.61
C GLU A 2 1.10 4.77 -10.72
N ASN A 3 0.11 4.42 -9.90
CA ASN A 3 0.14 3.29 -8.96
C ASN A 3 -0.29 1.96 -9.62
N VAL A 4 0.20 1.67 -10.81
CA VAL A 4 -0.17 0.48 -11.58
C VAL A 4 1.04 -0.16 -12.26
N GLY A 5 0.89 -1.39 -12.78
CA GLY A 5 1.95 -2.14 -13.43
C GLY A 5 1.89 -2.15 -14.97
N GLY A 6 1.15 -1.23 -15.59
CA GLY A 6 1.00 -1.13 -17.05
C GLY A 6 2.31 -0.80 -17.79
N ARG A 7 2.36 -1.06 -19.10
CA ARG A 7 3.56 -0.75 -19.91
C ARG A 7 3.78 0.76 -20.10
N HIS A 8 2.71 1.53 -20.08
CA HIS A 8 2.70 2.98 -20.38
C HIS A 8 2.42 3.82 -19.15
N VAL A 9 2.81 3.32 -17.96
CA VAL A 9 2.59 4.05 -16.71
C VAL A 9 3.41 5.34 -16.66
N GLY A 10 2.78 6.42 -16.25
CA GLY A 10 3.44 7.70 -16.06
C GLY A 10 4.46 7.66 -14.93
N ILE A 11 5.69 8.09 -15.20
CA ILE A 11 6.78 8.17 -14.24
C ILE A 11 6.69 9.48 -13.47
N GLY A 12 6.69 9.42 -12.14
CA GLY A 12 6.76 10.57 -11.25
C GLY A 12 8.20 10.96 -10.91
N LYS A 13 8.37 12.18 -10.40
CA LYS A 13 9.67 12.71 -9.94
C LYS A 13 9.60 13.12 -8.47
N GLY A 14 9.22 12.17 -7.61
CA GLY A 14 9.22 12.34 -6.18
C GLY A 14 8.00 13.06 -5.60
N VAL A 15 8.19 13.63 -4.43
CA VAL A 15 7.16 14.29 -3.62
C VAL A 15 7.22 15.80 -3.82
N TYR A 16 6.06 16.42 -3.89
CA TYR A 16 5.92 17.88 -3.98
C TYR A 16 5.01 18.39 -2.88
N VAL A 17 5.35 19.53 -2.33
CA VAL A 17 4.59 20.22 -1.27
C VAL A 17 4.20 21.61 -1.75
N SER A 18 2.98 22.02 -1.43
CA SER A 18 2.51 23.41 -1.61
C SER A 18 2.21 24.03 -0.25
N TYR A 19 2.68 25.25 -0.04
CA TYR A 19 2.43 26.06 1.16
C TYR A 19 1.44 27.20 0.92
N ASN A 20 0.84 27.28 -0.27
CA ASN A 20 -0.02 28.39 -0.68
C ASN A 20 -1.29 27.92 -1.41
N GLY A 21 -1.85 26.78 -0.99
CA GLY A 21 -3.10 26.25 -1.54
C GLY A 21 -2.96 25.74 -2.97
N GLY A 22 -1.81 25.17 -3.32
CA GLY A 22 -1.57 24.58 -4.64
C GLY A 22 -1.10 25.55 -5.72
N LYS A 23 -0.92 26.84 -5.40
CA LYS A 23 -0.47 27.86 -6.37
C LYS A 23 1.00 27.68 -6.77
N LYS A 24 1.84 27.15 -5.88
CA LYS A 24 3.24 26.82 -6.12
C LYS A 24 3.59 25.51 -5.44
N TRP A 25 4.37 24.69 -6.13
CA TRP A 25 4.81 23.38 -5.66
C TRP A 25 6.34 23.34 -5.56
N VAL A 26 6.86 22.78 -4.48
CA VAL A 26 8.29 22.59 -4.24
C VAL A 26 8.58 21.10 -4.16
N ASN A 27 9.56 20.64 -4.94
CA ASN A 27 10.03 19.25 -4.85
C ASN A 27 10.72 19.02 -3.49
N LYS A 28 10.37 17.93 -2.85
CA LYS A 28 10.85 17.51 -1.52
C LYS A 28 11.56 16.15 -1.56
N GLY A 29 12.09 15.76 -2.70
CA GLY A 29 12.91 14.56 -2.83
C GLY A 29 12.15 13.32 -3.27
N LEU A 30 12.75 12.14 -3.04
CA LEU A 30 12.31 10.84 -3.54
C LEU A 30 12.19 10.80 -5.08
N ASN A 31 13.13 11.45 -5.77
CA ASN A 31 13.08 11.64 -7.23
C ASN A 31 13.28 10.35 -8.04
N LYS A 32 13.82 9.30 -7.38
CA LYS A 32 14.05 7.97 -7.99
C LYS A 32 12.96 6.96 -7.60
N SER A 33 11.87 7.43 -6.97
CA SER A 33 10.75 6.55 -6.59
C SER A 33 9.91 6.12 -7.79
N GLU A 34 9.84 6.94 -8.83
CA GLU A 34 9.02 6.80 -10.04
C GLU A 34 7.52 6.65 -9.76
N HIS A 35 7.16 5.77 -8.82
CA HIS A 35 5.76 5.44 -8.49
C HIS A 35 5.56 5.52 -6.99
N ILE A 36 4.71 6.45 -6.56
CA ILE A 36 4.28 6.63 -5.17
C ILE A 36 2.81 6.25 -5.11
N SER A 37 2.46 5.32 -4.23
CA SER A 37 1.10 4.81 -4.08
C SER A 37 0.31 5.51 -2.98
N LYS A 38 0.99 5.90 -1.89
CA LYS A 38 0.34 6.50 -0.73
C LYS A 38 1.21 7.57 -0.10
N ILE A 39 0.58 8.64 0.35
CA ILE A 39 1.20 9.68 1.19
C ILE A 39 0.30 9.87 2.39
N ILE A 40 0.85 9.74 3.59
CA ILE A 40 0.13 10.01 4.85
C ILE A 40 0.87 11.10 5.61
N VAL A 41 0.17 12.17 5.88
CA VAL A 41 0.65 13.26 6.74
C VAL A 41 0.12 13.02 8.15
N ASP A 42 0.99 13.10 9.16
CA ASP A 42 0.56 13.02 10.57
C ASP A 42 -0.39 14.20 10.87
N LYS A 43 -1.59 13.87 11.32
CA LYS A 43 -2.65 14.86 11.60
C LYS A 43 -2.30 15.84 12.72
N ASP A 44 -1.40 15.44 13.62
CA ASP A 44 -0.98 16.25 14.78
C ASP A 44 0.33 17.00 14.51
N ASN A 45 1.11 16.56 13.52
CA ASN A 45 2.40 17.16 13.16
C ASN A 45 2.66 17.05 11.65
N SER A 46 2.29 18.06 10.89
CA SER A 46 2.45 18.08 9.43
C SER A 46 3.90 17.99 8.93
N ASN A 47 4.90 18.14 9.82
CA ASN A 47 6.30 17.90 9.48
C ASN A 47 6.61 16.39 9.35
N THR A 48 5.76 15.54 9.93
CA THR A 48 5.90 14.09 9.85
C THR A 48 5.03 13.55 8.71
N VAL A 49 5.68 12.92 7.73
CA VAL A 49 5.01 12.38 6.55
C VAL A 49 5.58 11.00 6.23
N PHE A 50 4.70 10.09 5.85
CA PHE A 50 5.04 8.77 5.32
C PHE A 50 4.74 8.71 3.84
N VAL A 51 5.64 8.09 3.07
CA VAL A 51 5.52 7.91 1.62
C VAL A 51 5.76 6.45 1.27
N ALA A 52 4.73 5.80 0.75
CA ALA A 52 4.82 4.46 0.20
C ALA A 52 5.31 4.54 -1.25
N ALA A 53 6.55 4.13 -1.48
CA ALA A 53 7.19 4.17 -2.78
C ALA A 53 7.34 2.76 -3.36
N GLN A 54 6.76 2.55 -4.54
CA GLN A 54 6.85 1.28 -5.26
C GLN A 54 8.17 1.14 -6.02
N GLY A 55 8.85 2.24 -6.30
CA GLY A 55 10.10 2.30 -7.06
C GLY A 55 9.93 2.05 -8.56
N PRO A 56 11.03 2.04 -9.31
CA PRO A 56 11.04 1.81 -10.76
C PRO A 56 10.37 0.49 -11.15
N LEU A 57 9.59 0.51 -12.24
CA LEU A 57 8.93 -0.70 -12.74
C LEU A 57 9.87 -1.55 -13.63
N TRP A 58 10.78 -0.89 -14.36
CA TRP A 58 11.61 -1.50 -15.38
C TRP A 58 13.04 -1.82 -14.94
N SER A 59 13.42 -1.44 -13.73
CA SER A 59 14.74 -1.70 -13.15
C SER A 59 14.65 -2.03 -11.68
N SER A 60 15.69 -2.65 -11.14
CA SER A 60 15.85 -2.84 -9.70
C SER A 60 16.27 -1.55 -8.99
N GLY A 61 16.23 -1.56 -7.68
CA GLY A 61 16.72 -0.45 -6.86
C GLY A 61 15.83 0.79 -6.94
N GLY A 62 16.44 1.97 -7.03
CA GLY A 62 15.77 3.24 -6.90
C GLY A 62 15.32 3.50 -5.45
N GLU A 63 14.38 4.42 -5.28
CA GLU A 63 13.79 4.68 -3.96
C GLU A 63 12.52 3.84 -3.80
N ARG A 64 12.67 2.67 -3.16
CA ARG A 64 11.63 1.68 -2.87
C ARG A 64 11.47 1.48 -1.38
N GLY A 65 10.26 1.25 -0.93
CA GLY A 65 9.96 1.00 0.46
C GLY A 65 9.04 2.04 1.06
N LEU A 66 9.01 2.10 2.39
CA LEU A 66 8.31 3.12 3.14
C LEU A 66 9.30 4.17 3.64
N PHE A 67 9.10 5.39 3.20
CA PHE A 67 9.92 6.52 3.61
C PHE A 67 9.19 7.36 4.66
N LYS A 68 9.94 7.81 5.67
CA LYS A 68 9.46 8.70 6.72
C LYS A 68 10.31 9.97 6.75
N THR A 69 9.67 11.10 6.85
CA THR A 69 10.28 12.38 7.21
C THR A 69 9.70 12.89 8.51
N THR A 70 10.46 13.70 9.25
CA THR A 70 10.01 14.46 10.44
C THR A 70 10.31 15.95 10.32
N ASN A 71 10.74 16.39 9.12
CA ASN A 71 11.14 17.77 8.82
C ASN A 71 10.57 18.25 7.47
N SER A 72 9.30 17.93 7.19
CA SER A 72 8.59 18.38 5.99
C SER A 72 9.24 17.96 4.68
N GLY A 73 9.93 16.82 4.66
CA GLY A 73 10.57 16.27 3.47
C GLY A 73 11.95 16.83 3.15
N ASP A 74 12.59 17.56 4.07
CA ASP A 74 13.97 18.00 3.86
C ASP A 74 14.94 16.83 3.90
N THR A 75 14.63 15.81 4.70
CA THR A 75 15.32 14.51 4.70
C THR A 75 14.32 13.36 4.80
N TRP A 76 14.69 12.23 4.19
CA TRP A 76 13.88 11.00 4.20
C TRP A 76 14.70 9.83 4.72
N ARG A 77 14.07 9.00 5.55
CA ARG A 77 14.62 7.74 6.02
C ARG A 77 13.73 6.60 5.52
N ASN A 78 14.33 5.57 4.92
CA ASN A 78 13.61 4.34 4.57
C ASN A 78 13.41 3.53 5.85
N VAL A 79 12.15 3.36 6.26
CA VAL A 79 11.77 2.71 7.52
C VAL A 79 11.22 1.28 7.29
N LEU A 80 10.89 0.92 6.05
CA LEU A 80 10.54 -0.46 5.67
C LEU A 80 11.11 -0.75 4.28
N SER A 81 12.12 -1.59 4.23
CA SER A 81 12.78 -2.06 3.01
C SER A 81 12.89 -3.57 3.03
N VAL A 82 12.58 -4.22 1.93
CA VAL A 82 12.61 -5.69 1.80
C VAL A 82 13.74 -6.16 0.90
N ASN A 83 13.70 -5.78 -0.38
CA ASN A 83 14.73 -6.07 -1.38
C ASN A 83 14.67 -5.06 -2.53
N GLU A 84 15.60 -5.18 -3.47
CA GLU A 84 15.74 -4.26 -4.62
C GLU A 84 14.56 -4.26 -5.61
N TRP A 85 13.64 -5.21 -5.53
CA TRP A 85 12.46 -5.35 -6.40
C TRP A 85 11.15 -5.05 -5.69
N THR A 86 11.18 -4.86 -4.36
CA THR A 86 9.97 -4.75 -3.52
C THR A 86 9.82 -3.33 -2.98
N GLY A 87 8.72 -2.68 -3.33
CA GLY A 87 8.31 -1.40 -2.76
C GLY A 87 7.11 -1.56 -1.82
N VAL A 88 6.63 -0.44 -1.28
CA VAL A 88 5.39 -0.40 -0.48
C VAL A 88 4.26 0.11 -1.36
N THR A 89 3.13 -0.61 -1.38
CA THR A 89 1.99 -0.29 -2.23
C THR A 89 0.81 0.30 -1.47
N ASP A 90 0.69 0.04 -0.18
CA ASP A 90 -0.36 0.64 0.65
C ASP A 90 0.09 0.82 2.10
N LEU A 91 -0.55 1.77 2.79
CA LEU A 91 -0.29 2.11 4.18
C LEU A 91 -1.57 2.59 4.83
N VAL A 92 -1.94 2.01 5.96
CA VAL A 92 -3.06 2.48 6.80
C VAL A 92 -2.61 2.70 8.24
N VAL A 93 -3.22 3.65 8.91
CA VAL A 93 -2.92 4.04 10.29
C VAL A 93 -4.16 3.83 11.15
N ASP A 94 -4.01 3.27 12.33
CA ASP A 94 -5.12 3.17 13.30
C ASP A 94 -5.58 4.59 13.69
N PRO A 95 -6.82 4.98 13.41
CA PRO A 95 -7.31 6.33 13.67
C PRO A 95 -7.33 6.70 15.16
N ARG A 96 -7.30 5.72 16.07
CA ARG A 96 -7.24 5.91 17.53
C ARG A 96 -5.80 6.07 18.03
N ASN A 97 -4.83 5.45 17.33
CA ASN A 97 -3.44 5.41 17.78
C ASN A 97 -2.48 5.43 16.60
N LYS A 98 -1.92 6.57 16.30
CA LYS A 98 -0.96 6.74 15.20
C LYS A 98 0.34 5.96 15.33
N MET A 99 0.61 5.38 16.50
CA MET A 99 1.75 4.47 16.69
C MET A 99 1.50 3.11 16.02
N VAL A 100 0.22 2.75 15.74
CA VAL A 100 -0.15 1.50 15.10
C VAL A 100 -0.41 1.74 13.62
N MET A 101 0.35 1.05 12.79
CA MET A 101 0.30 1.20 11.35
C MET A 101 0.40 -0.18 10.66
N TYR A 102 -0.17 -0.28 9.47
CA TYR A 102 -0.09 -1.49 8.64
C TYR A 102 0.35 -1.11 7.24
N ALA A 103 1.32 -1.84 6.71
CA ALA A 103 1.87 -1.61 5.38
C ALA A 103 1.80 -2.87 4.52
N ALA A 104 1.49 -2.70 3.25
CA ALA A 104 1.55 -3.74 2.24
C ALA A 104 2.76 -3.51 1.33
N THR A 105 3.63 -4.50 1.22
CA THR A 105 4.72 -4.49 0.25
C THR A 105 4.28 -5.15 -1.05
N TRP A 106 4.97 -4.84 -2.14
CA TRP A 106 4.71 -5.43 -3.45
C TRP A 106 6.00 -5.61 -4.24
N GLN A 107 6.35 -6.87 -4.50
CA GLN A 107 7.42 -7.21 -5.41
C GLN A 107 6.90 -7.19 -6.84
N ARG A 108 7.48 -6.32 -7.67
CA ARG A 108 7.08 -6.19 -9.06
C ARG A 108 8.26 -5.87 -9.98
N HIS A 109 8.17 -6.37 -11.19
CA HIS A 109 9.17 -6.12 -12.22
C HIS A 109 8.58 -6.30 -13.61
N ARG A 110 8.98 -5.44 -14.53
CA ARG A 110 8.62 -5.55 -15.95
C ARG A 110 9.87 -5.58 -16.83
N SER A 111 9.85 -6.47 -17.79
CA SER A 111 10.74 -6.47 -18.93
C SER A 111 9.93 -6.40 -20.23
N VAL A 112 10.61 -6.33 -21.38
CA VAL A 112 9.94 -6.38 -22.70
C VAL A 112 9.13 -7.70 -22.86
N ALA A 113 9.70 -8.80 -22.37
CA ALA A 113 9.12 -10.15 -22.52
C ALA A 113 8.12 -10.52 -21.44
N ALA A 114 8.24 -9.97 -20.22
CA ALA A 114 7.47 -10.46 -19.08
C ALA A 114 7.04 -9.35 -18.11
N TYR A 115 5.97 -9.62 -17.38
CA TYR A 115 5.57 -8.90 -16.19
C TYR A 115 5.48 -9.85 -15.01
N ILE A 116 6.22 -9.53 -13.96
CA ILE A 116 6.18 -10.19 -12.66
C ILE A 116 5.47 -9.24 -11.70
N GLY A 117 4.28 -9.60 -11.29
CA GLY A 117 3.41 -8.75 -10.44
C GLY A 117 3.20 -9.32 -9.04
N GLY A 118 4.15 -10.10 -8.56
CA GLY A 118 4.15 -10.68 -7.22
C GLY A 118 5.44 -11.43 -6.94
N GLY A 119 5.63 -11.85 -5.71
CA GLY A 119 6.82 -12.60 -5.34
C GLY A 119 7.02 -12.69 -3.83
N PRO A 120 8.12 -13.32 -3.38
CA PRO A 120 8.38 -13.57 -1.96
C PRO A 120 8.61 -12.31 -1.12
N GLY A 121 8.78 -11.16 -1.73
CA GLY A 121 8.87 -9.88 -1.04
C GLY A 121 7.52 -9.19 -0.81
N THR A 122 6.43 -9.74 -1.35
CA THR A 122 5.08 -9.20 -1.13
C THR A 122 4.50 -9.75 0.15
N ASP A 123 4.22 -8.87 1.11
CA ASP A 123 3.73 -9.24 2.44
C ASP A 123 2.96 -8.10 3.11
N LEU A 124 2.33 -8.43 4.25
CA LEU A 124 1.76 -7.47 5.19
C LEU A 124 2.66 -7.28 6.39
N TYR A 125 2.76 -6.05 6.84
CA TYR A 125 3.57 -5.67 8.00
C TYR A 125 2.76 -4.80 8.95
N LYS A 126 3.07 -4.92 10.26
CA LYS A 126 2.51 -4.11 11.34
C LYS A 126 3.64 -3.41 12.08
N SER A 127 3.44 -2.14 12.37
CA SER A 127 4.24 -1.35 13.31
C SER A 127 3.39 -1.00 14.53
N THR A 128 3.99 -0.92 15.70
CA THR A 128 3.36 -0.45 16.94
C THR A 128 4.13 0.71 17.59
N ASP A 129 5.12 1.25 16.89
CA ASP A 129 6.04 2.29 17.35
C ASP A 129 6.10 3.51 16.44
N GLY A 130 5.02 3.76 15.67
CA GLY A 130 4.93 4.90 14.76
C GLY A 130 5.80 4.74 13.51
N GLY A 131 5.93 3.50 13.03
CA GLY A 131 6.65 3.17 11.81
C GLY A 131 8.16 3.15 11.93
N GLU A 132 8.70 2.99 13.14
CA GLU A 132 10.14 2.83 13.35
C GLU A 132 10.59 1.40 13.08
N THR A 133 9.81 0.41 13.53
CA THR A 133 10.04 -1.02 13.28
C THR A 133 8.78 -1.69 12.73
N TRP A 134 8.98 -2.79 12.00
CA TRP A 134 7.92 -3.48 11.27
C TRP A 134 8.03 -4.98 11.47
N ASN A 135 6.93 -5.61 11.86
CA ASN A 135 6.82 -7.05 12.01
C ASN A 135 5.93 -7.63 10.90
N LYS A 136 6.40 -8.69 10.26
CA LYS A 136 5.63 -9.39 9.23
C LYS A 136 4.43 -10.09 9.85
N LEU A 137 3.27 -9.97 9.21
CA LEU A 137 2.05 -10.69 9.55
C LEU A 137 1.95 -11.95 8.69
N SER A 138 1.51 -13.07 9.29
CA SER A 138 1.43 -14.35 8.56
C SER A 138 0.26 -15.23 8.97
N VAL A 139 -0.32 -15.04 10.16
CA VAL A 139 -1.35 -15.94 10.69
C VAL A 139 -2.65 -15.82 9.89
N GLY A 140 -3.04 -16.90 9.21
CA GLY A 140 -4.24 -16.96 8.37
C GLY A 140 -4.09 -16.29 6.99
N LEU A 141 -2.92 -15.72 6.67
CA LEU A 141 -2.61 -15.18 5.35
C LEU A 141 -2.06 -16.28 4.41
N PRO A 142 -2.08 -16.07 3.09
CA PRO A 142 -1.50 -17.00 2.13
C PRO A 142 -0.02 -17.25 2.40
N THR A 143 0.42 -18.50 2.22
CA THR A 143 1.83 -18.92 2.42
C THR A 143 2.68 -18.89 1.15
N GLY A 144 2.06 -18.69 -0.01
CA GLY A 144 2.74 -18.61 -1.30
C GLY A 144 3.08 -17.17 -1.71
N ASN A 145 3.59 -17.02 -2.92
CA ASN A 145 3.81 -15.69 -3.50
C ASN A 145 2.48 -14.94 -3.65
N MET A 146 2.45 -13.73 -3.16
CA MET A 146 1.31 -12.82 -3.30
C MET A 146 1.62 -11.76 -4.35
N GLY A 147 0.57 -11.30 -5.03
CA GLY A 147 0.60 -10.14 -5.90
C GLY A 147 0.27 -8.85 -5.14
N LYS A 148 -0.29 -7.86 -5.83
CA LYS A 148 -0.63 -6.58 -5.20
C LYS A 148 -1.62 -6.77 -4.05
N ILE A 149 -1.44 -5.98 -2.99
CA ILE A 149 -2.31 -5.98 -1.81
C ILE A 149 -2.86 -4.57 -1.61
N GLY A 150 -4.18 -4.45 -1.53
CA GLY A 150 -4.86 -3.26 -1.05
C GLY A 150 -5.30 -3.43 0.39
N LEU A 151 -5.13 -2.40 1.21
CA LEU A 151 -5.46 -2.40 2.64
C LEU A 151 -6.57 -1.42 2.97
N ALA A 152 -7.43 -1.81 3.91
CA ALA A 152 -8.34 -0.87 4.57
C ALA A 152 -8.44 -1.17 6.06
N ILE A 153 -8.61 -0.12 6.87
CA ILE A 153 -8.95 -0.21 8.29
C ILE A 153 -10.34 0.39 8.49
N SER A 154 -11.18 -0.28 9.26
CA SER A 154 -12.49 0.27 9.59
C SER A 154 -12.35 1.47 10.52
N SER A 155 -12.88 2.62 10.14
CA SER A 155 -12.92 3.80 11.02
C SER A 155 -13.99 3.67 12.11
N ILE A 156 -14.98 2.78 11.93
CA ILE A 156 -16.06 2.52 12.89
C ILE A 156 -15.58 1.57 13.99
N ASN A 157 -14.84 0.52 13.59
CA ASN A 157 -14.21 -0.42 14.52
C ASN A 157 -12.77 -0.69 14.04
N PRO A 158 -11.78 0.10 14.47
CA PRO A 158 -10.39 -0.05 14.02
C PRO A 158 -9.67 -1.33 14.48
N ASP A 159 -10.33 -2.22 15.19
CA ASP A 159 -9.82 -3.58 15.41
C ASP A 159 -10.00 -4.45 14.17
N VAL A 160 -10.85 -3.99 13.22
CA VAL A 160 -11.14 -4.68 11.96
C VAL A 160 -10.34 -4.08 10.81
N LEU A 161 -9.61 -4.94 10.13
CA LEU A 161 -8.88 -4.64 8.91
C LEU A 161 -9.32 -5.56 7.77
N TYR A 162 -9.15 -5.07 6.56
CA TYR A 162 -9.42 -5.82 5.33
C TYR A 162 -8.20 -5.75 4.42
N ALA A 163 -7.93 -6.85 3.72
CA ALA A 163 -6.87 -6.94 2.73
C ALA A 163 -7.40 -7.59 1.45
N ALA A 164 -7.30 -6.92 0.33
CA ALA A 164 -7.52 -7.50 -0.99
C ALA A 164 -6.18 -8.03 -1.51
N ILE A 165 -6.03 -9.34 -1.57
CA ILE A 165 -4.76 -10.00 -1.91
C ILE A 165 -4.89 -10.71 -3.26
N GLU A 166 -4.03 -10.37 -4.21
CA GLU A 166 -3.86 -11.12 -5.44
C GLU A 166 -2.95 -12.33 -5.21
N LEU A 167 -3.36 -13.51 -5.70
CA LEU A 167 -2.66 -14.78 -5.47
C LEU A 167 -2.04 -15.38 -6.72
N ASP A 168 -2.76 -15.35 -7.83
CA ASP A 168 -2.35 -15.90 -9.12
C ASP A 168 -3.16 -15.19 -10.21
N ARG A 169 -2.87 -15.46 -11.47
CA ARG A 169 -3.58 -14.88 -12.61
C ARG A 169 -5.09 -14.99 -12.42
N LYS A 170 -5.75 -13.82 -12.29
CA LYS A 170 -7.21 -13.73 -12.11
C LYS A 170 -7.75 -14.42 -10.85
N LYS A 171 -6.89 -14.68 -9.87
CA LYS A 171 -7.28 -15.17 -8.56
C LYS A 171 -6.85 -14.19 -7.50
N GLY A 172 -7.63 -14.12 -6.46
CA GLY A 172 -7.37 -13.32 -5.29
C GLY A 172 -8.43 -13.57 -4.25
N ALA A 173 -8.35 -12.89 -3.15
CA ALA A 173 -9.33 -12.99 -2.10
C ALA A 173 -9.34 -11.73 -1.24
N ILE A 174 -10.47 -11.49 -0.59
CA ILE A 174 -10.58 -10.57 0.53
C ILE A 174 -10.28 -11.36 1.81
N TYR A 175 -9.39 -10.83 2.60
CA TYR A 175 -9.09 -11.29 3.96
C TYR A 175 -9.54 -10.24 4.96
N ARG A 176 -10.04 -10.70 6.11
CA ARG A 176 -10.50 -9.86 7.21
C ARG A 176 -9.79 -10.26 8.50
N SER A 177 -9.29 -9.29 9.23
CA SER A 177 -8.84 -9.44 10.62
C SER A 177 -9.84 -8.74 11.53
N SER A 178 -10.11 -9.33 12.70
CA SER A 178 -10.95 -8.71 13.74
C SER A 178 -10.20 -8.48 15.05
N ASP A 179 -8.87 -8.66 15.01
CA ASP A 179 -7.98 -8.65 16.17
C ASP A 179 -6.74 -7.75 15.93
N ARG A 180 -6.92 -6.66 15.19
CA ARG A 180 -5.85 -5.70 14.88
C ARG A 180 -4.69 -6.31 14.09
N GLY A 181 -5.01 -7.25 13.18
CA GLY A 181 -4.06 -7.87 12.29
C GLY A 181 -3.26 -9.03 12.88
N GLU A 182 -3.59 -9.50 14.09
CA GLU A 182 -2.91 -10.66 14.69
C GLU A 182 -3.25 -11.95 13.95
N SER A 183 -4.50 -12.08 13.47
CA SER A 183 -4.91 -13.18 12.61
C SER A 183 -5.86 -12.72 11.50
N TRP A 184 -5.91 -13.49 10.42
CA TRP A 184 -6.69 -13.18 9.22
C TRP A 184 -7.51 -14.38 8.78
N SER A 185 -8.72 -14.11 8.31
CA SER A 185 -9.62 -15.10 7.74
C SER A 185 -9.98 -14.72 6.31
N LYS A 186 -9.97 -15.69 5.42
CA LYS A 186 -10.44 -15.51 4.05
C LYS A 186 -11.95 -15.37 4.03
N MET A 187 -12.46 -14.28 3.44
CA MET A 187 -13.89 -13.98 3.36
C MET A 187 -14.49 -14.31 2.01
N SER A 188 -13.78 -14.04 0.92
CA SER A 188 -14.28 -14.30 -0.43
C SER A 188 -13.17 -14.62 -1.41
N ASP A 189 -13.54 -15.20 -2.56
CA ASP A 189 -12.65 -15.42 -3.72
C ASP A 189 -12.67 -14.24 -4.69
N THR A 190 -13.06 -13.07 -4.25
CA THR A 190 -13.13 -11.87 -5.08
C THR A 190 -11.79 -11.55 -5.70
N VAL A 191 -11.80 -11.28 -6.98
CA VAL A 191 -10.62 -10.83 -7.72
C VAL A 191 -10.94 -9.48 -8.34
N SER A 192 -9.96 -8.63 -8.34
CA SER A 192 -9.99 -7.45 -9.17
C SER A 192 -10.18 -7.85 -10.63
N GLY A 193 -11.26 -7.43 -11.20
CA GLY A 193 -11.73 -7.40 -12.58
C GLY A 193 -11.14 -8.26 -13.69
N GLY A 194 -10.40 -9.29 -13.40
CA GLY A 194 -9.87 -10.21 -14.40
C GLY A 194 -8.71 -9.67 -15.25
N THR A 195 -8.19 -8.51 -14.92
CA THR A 195 -7.07 -7.88 -15.63
C THR A 195 -5.71 -8.12 -14.96
N GLY A 196 -5.73 -8.68 -13.74
CA GLY A 196 -4.53 -8.94 -12.94
C GLY A 196 -3.94 -7.66 -12.32
N PRO A 197 -2.74 -7.73 -11.74
CA PRO A 197 -2.13 -6.64 -10.94
C PRO A 197 -1.72 -5.43 -11.76
N HIS A 198 -2.22 -5.30 -12.96
CA HIS A 198 -1.94 -4.16 -13.83
C HIS A 198 -2.62 -2.89 -13.34
N TYR A 199 -3.70 -3.01 -12.57
CA TYR A 199 -4.57 -1.91 -12.19
C TYR A 199 -4.61 -1.66 -10.69
N TYR A 200 -5.59 -0.94 -10.22
CA TYR A 200 -5.56 -0.22 -8.97
C TYR A 200 -5.62 -1.12 -7.75
N GLN A 201 -6.60 -2.01 -7.62
CA GLN A 201 -6.83 -2.86 -6.45
C GLN A 201 -6.78 -2.05 -5.14
N GLU A 202 -7.47 -0.92 -5.12
CA GLU A 202 -7.60 -0.09 -3.93
C GLU A 202 -8.77 -0.60 -3.10
N LEU A 203 -8.57 -0.73 -1.79
CA LEU A 203 -9.61 -1.16 -0.86
C LEU A 203 -9.99 -0.01 0.06
N VAL A 204 -11.29 0.23 0.21
CA VAL A 204 -11.82 1.30 1.05
C VAL A 204 -12.89 0.74 1.97
N ALA A 205 -12.74 0.93 3.28
CA ALA A 205 -13.78 0.66 4.26
C ALA A 205 -14.70 1.88 4.41
N SER A 206 -16.01 1.66 4.42
CA SER A 206 -16.97 2.73 4.59
C SER A 206 -16.83 3.40 5.95
N PRO A 207 -16.79 4.74 6.03
CA PRO A 207 -16.81 5.44 7.31
C PRO A 207 -18.19 5.51 7.95
N HIS A 208 -19.25 5.07 7.25
CA HIS A 208 -20.65 5.20 7.69
C HIS A 208 -21.32 3.87 8.02
N TYR A 209 -20.85 2.78 7.40
CA TYR A 209 -21.46 1.45 7.58
C TYR A 209 -20.37 0.44 7.90
N PHE A 210 -20.47 -0.20 9.06
CA PHE A 210 -19.55 -1.26 9.45
C PHE A 210 -19.66 -2.47 8.50
N ASP A 211 -18.52 -3.09 8.23
CA ASP A 211 -18.37 -4.21 7.28
C ASP A 211 -18.76 -3.90 5.82
N LYS A 212 -19.06 -2.64 5.50
CA LYS A 212 -19.21 -2.25 4.10
C LYS A 212 -17.86 -1.81 3.52
N ILE A 213 -17.42 -2.53 2.50
CA ILE A 213 -16.14 -2.29 1.82
C ILE A 213 -16.32 -2.13 0.31
N TYR A 214 -15.42 -1.36 -0.29
CA TYR A 214 -15.38 -1.11 -1.73
C TYR A 214 -14.02 -1.54 -2.26
N LEU A 215 -14.01 -2.46 -3.22
CA LEU A 215 -12.83 -2.79 -4.01
C LEU A 215 -12.87 -2.00 -5.31
N ILE A 216 -11.91 -1.11 -5.48
CA ILE A 216 -11.80 -0.23 -6.63
C ILE A 216 -10.71 -0.79 -7.55
N ASP A 217 -11.16 -1.23 -8.71
CA ASP A 217 -10.32 -1.70 -9.81
C ASP A 217 -10.89 -1.14 -11.12
N VAL A 218 -10.83 -1.86 -12.23
CA VAL A 218 -11.55 -1.50 -13.48
C VAL A 218 -13.06 -1.40 -13.24
N ARG A 219 -13.56 -2.18 -12.29
CA ARG A 219 -14.95 -2.09 -11.81
C ARG A 219 -14.93 -1.87 -10.30
N ILE A 220 -15.89 -1.11 -9.81
CA ILE A 220 -16.11 -1.01 -8.37
C ILE A 220 -16.98 -2.18 -7.93
N GLN A 221 -16.48 -2.93 -6.97
CA GLN A 221 -17.19 -4.02 -6.31
C GLN A 221 -17.50 -3.60 -4.86
N VAL A 222 -18.61 -4.05 -4.33
CA VAL A 222 -19.08 -3.70 -2.99
C VAL A 222 -19.40 -4.98 -2.24
N SER A 223 -18.98 -5.05 -0.98
CA SER A 223 -19.48 -6.00 0.02
C SER A 223 -20.19 -5.23 1.12
N ASP A 224 -21.30 -5.77 1.62
CA ASP A 224 -22.08 -5.23 2.75
C ASP A 224 -21.88 -6.05 4.03
N ASP A 225 -21.05 -7.08 3.99
CA ASP A 225 -20.81 -8.05 5.08
C ASP A 225 -19.30 -8.32 5.34
N GLY A 226 -18.43 -7.50 4.75
CA GLY A 226 -16.98 -7.61 4.93
C GLY A 226 -16.34 -8.76 4.18
#